data_8ffd5bcb31846df7c5404d94f184dd60
#
_entry.id   8ffd5bcb31846df7c5404d94f184dd60
#
_cell.length_a   1.000
_cell.length_b   1.000
_cell.length_c   1.000
_cell.angle_alpha   90.00
_cell.angle_beta   90.00
_cell.angle_gamma   90.00
#
_symmetry.space_group_name_H-M   'P 1'
#
loop_
_entity.id
_entity.type
_entity.pdbx_description
1 polymer ?
#
loop_
_entity_poly.entity_id
_entity_poly.type
_entity_poly.pdbx_seq_one_letter_code
_entity_poly.pdbx_strand_id
1 'polypeptide(L)' 'IACGTFTKIQSIYKWEGEIRQETEYEINLYSKESLHDQLIETLQEKHTYELPKITTIKPTYTLPEYDDWVNKETI' A
#
# COMPACT_ATOMS: atom_id res chain seq x y z
N ILE A 1 8.24 4.40 -6.14
CA ILE A 1 7.99 2.95 -6.08
C ILE A 1 8.57 2.25 -7.30
N ALA A 2 8.95 0.99 -7.13
CA ALA A 2 9.46 0.18 -8.24
C ALA A 2 8.34 -0.60 -8.93
N CYS A 3 7.35 -1.05 -8.17
CA CYS A 3 6.29 -1.89 -8.67
C CYS A 3 5.02 -1.70 -7.85
N GLY A 4 3.88 -1.84 -8.50
CA GLY A 4 2.59 -1.85 -7.83
C GLY A 4 1.74 -2.98 -8.38
N THR A 5 0.99 -3.62 -7.49
CA THR A 5 -0.02 -4.61 -7.88
C THR A 5 -1.36 -4.19 -7.30
N PHE A 6 -2.44 -4.59 -7.93
CA PHE A 6 -3.77 -4.29 -7.41
C PHE A 6 -4.72 -5.46 -7.65
N THR A 7 -5.66 -5.61 -6.73
CA THR A 7 -6.67 -6.67 -6.78
C THR A 7 -8.02 -6.09 -6.38
N LYS A 8 -9.05 -6.45 -7.11
CA LYS A 8 -10.42 -6.09 -6.75
C LYS A 8 -10.90 -6.98 -5.61
N ILE A 9 -11.37 -6.37 -4.52
CA ILE A 9 -11.82 -7.08 -3.33
C ILE A 9 -13.20 -6.63 -2.90
N GLN A 10 -13.85 -7.47 -2.09
CA GLN A 10 -15.07 -7.12 -1.38
C GLN A 10 -14.70 -6.85 0.07
N SER A 11 -15.04 -5.65 0.56
CA SER A 11 -14.77 -5.26 1.95
C SER A 11 -16.06 -5.25 2.75
N ILE A 12 -16.02 -5.76 3.98
CA ILE A 12 -17.12 -5.65 4.92
C ILE A 12 -16.55 -5.06 6.21
N TYR A 13 -17.19 -4.01 6.71
CA TYR A 13 -16.69 -3.29 7.88
C TYR A 13 -17.81 -2.53 8.58
N LYS A 14 -17.52 -2.10 9.80
CA LYS A 14 -18.44 -1.28 10.59
C LYS A 14 -17.97 0.18 10.54
N TRP A 15 -18.87 1.06 10.12
CA TRP A 15 -18.60 2.49 10.04
C TRP A 15 -19.81 3.26 10.57
N GLU A 16 -19.58 4.16 11.54
CA GLU A 16 -20.64 4.96 12.17
C GLU A 16 -21.83 4.11 12.65
N GLY A 17 -21.54 2.97 13.25
CA GLY A 17 -22.55 2.06 13.79
C GLY A 17 -23.24 1.15 12.78
N GLU A 18 -22.91 1.28 11.49
CA GLU A 18 -23.51 0.50 10.43
C GLU A 18 -22.52 -0.51 9.83
N ILE A 19 -23.05 -1.67 9.42
CA ILE A 19 -22.29 -2.64 8.65
C ILE A 19 -22.35 -2.23 7.19
N ARG A 20 -21.18 -2.03 6.59
CA ARG A 20 -21.05 -1.65 5.17
C ARG A 20 -20.33 -2.74 4.40
N GLN A 21 -20.74 -2.90 3.16
CA GLN A 21 -20.08 -3.83 2.24
C GLN A 21 -19.86 -3.09 0.94
N GLU A 22 -18.61 -3.06 0.50
CA GLU A 22 -18.21 -2.31 -0.69
C GLU A 22 -17.22 -3.10 -1.54
N THR A 23 -17.21 -2.79 -2.84
CA THR A 23 -16.17 -3.26 -3.75
C THR A 23 -15.05 -2.23 -3.75
N GLU A 24 -13.83 -2.69 -3.53
CA GLU A 24 -12.65 -1.83 -3.48
C GLU A 24 -11.50 -2.46 -4.24
N TYR A 25 -10.41 -1.71 -4.39
CA TYR A 25 -9.15 -2.23 -4.88
C TYR A 25 -8.14 -2.22 -3.76
N GLU A 26 -7.50 -3.37 -3.54
CA GLU A 26 -6.33 -3.46 -2.67
C GLU A 26 -5.10 -3.23 -3.52
N ILE A 27 -4.27 -2.29 -3.11
CA ILE A 27 -3.06 -1.91 -3.84
C ILE A 27 -1.85 -2.23 -2.98
N ASN A 28 -0.90 -2.97 -3.54
CA ASN A 28 0.38 -3.25 -2.90
C ASN A 28 1.47 -2.51 -3.65
N LEU A 29 2.24 -1.71 -2.94
CA LEU A 29 3.32 -0.92 -3.50
C LEU A 29 4.65 -1.44 -2.96
N TYR A 30 5.61 -1.63 -3.86
CA TYR A 30 6.95 -2.12 -3.53
C TYR A 30 7.94 -0.99 -3.71
N SER A 31 8.63 -0.63 -2.64
CA SER A 31 9.54 0.51 -2.61
C SER A 31 10.66 0.24 -1.61
N LYS A 32 11.68 1.09 -1.62
CA LYS A 32 12.77 0.98 -0.67
C LYS A 32 12.45 1.70 0.64
N GLU A 33 13.01 1.18 1.73
CA GLU A 33 12.74 1.68 3.08
C GLU A 33 13.05 3.16 3.26
N SER A 34 14.10 3.66 2.61
CA SER A 34 14.51 5.07 2.73
C SER A 34 13.47 6.07 2.23
N LEU A 35 12.50 5.64 1.42
CA LEU A 35 11.43 6.49 0.91
C LEU A 35 10.09 6.26 1.62
N HIS A 36 10.08 5.47 2.66
CA HIS A 36 8.84 5.08 3.37
C HIS A 36 8.02 6.29 3.81
N ASP A 37 8.61 7.19 4.57
CA ASP A 37 7.86 8.32 5.14
C ASP A 37 7.33 9.26 4.06
N GLN A 38 8.12 9.51 3.03
CA GLN A 38 7.71 10.32 1.89
C GLN A 38 6.55 9.68 1.13
N LEU A 39 6.59 8.37 0.96
CA LEU A 39 5.53 7.63 0.30
C LEU A 39 4.23 7.68 1.10
N ILE A 40 4.29 7.47 2.41
CA ILE A 40 3.12 7.54 3.29
C ILE A 40 2.48 8.94 3.22
N GLU A 41 3.29 10.00 3.29
CA GLU A 41 2.80 11.36 3.19
C GLU A 41 2.07 11.61 1.87
N THR A 42 2.66 11.18 0.77
CA THR A 42 2.05 11.32 -0.56
C THR A 42 0.73 10.56 -0.66
N LEU A 43 0.67 9.35 -0.13
CA LEU A 43 -0.55 8.54 -0.15
C LEU A 43 -1.66 9.19 0.67
N GLN A 44 -1.33 9.74 1.83
CA GLN A 44 -2.32 10.46 2.66
C GLN A 44 -2.89 11.67 1.94
N GLU A 45 -2.05 12.44 1.26
CA GLU A 45 -2.50 13.62 0.50
C GLU A 45 -3.43 13.27 -0.64
N LYS A 46 -3.17 12.16 -1.33
CA LYS A 46 -3.88 11.79 -2.56
C LYS A 46 -5.06 10.86 -2.34
N HIS A 47 -5.17 10.27 -1.17
CA HIS A 47 -6.26 9.34 -0.89
C HIS A 47 -7.57 10.11 -0.67
N THR A 48 -8.66 9.60 -1.28
CA THR A 48 -9.96 10.27 -1.24
C THR A 48 -10.81 9.89 -0.03
N TYR A 49 -10.44 8.84 0.70
CA TYR A 49 -11.19 8.41 1.87
C TYR A 49 -10.87 9.25 3.10
N GLU A 50 -11.87 9.48 3.93
CA GLU A 50 -11.71 10.16 5.22
C GLU A 50 -10.73 9.40 6.12
N LEU A 51 -10.83 8.06 6.14
CA LEU A 51 -9.92 7.20 6.88
C LEU A 51 -9.37 6.11 5.95
N PRO A 52 -8.24 6.37 5.29
CA PRO A 52 -7.65 5.37 4.42
C PRO A 52 -6.93 4.28 5.23
N LYS A 53 -6.98 3.04 4.74
CA LYS A 53 -6.17 1.96 5.28
C LYS A 53 -4.81 1.99 4.61
N ILE A 54 -3.80 2.44 5.33
CA ILE A 54 -2.41 2.45 4.86
C ILE A 54 -1.59 1.66 5.86
N THR A 55 -1.07 0.52 5.44
CA THR A 55 -0.29 -0.38 6.29
C THR A 55 1.03 -0.69 5.62
N THR A 56 2.10 -0.61 6.39
CA THR A 56 3.44 -0.98 5.91
C THR A 56 3.80 -2.35 6.43
N ILE A 57 4.28 -3.19 5.54
CA ILE A 57 4.76 -4.53 5.89
C ILE A 57 6.21 -4.64 5.49
N LYS A 58 7.07 -4.97 6.46
CA LYS A 58 8.48 -5.24 6.19
C LYS A 58 8.65 -6.74 6.04
N PRO A 59 9.08 -7.23 4.87
CA PRO A 59 9.25 -8.66 4.68
C PRO A 59 10.39 -9.21 5.55
N THR A 60 10.23 -10.44 6.02
CA THR A 60 11.29 -11.12 6.78
C THR A 60 12.39 -11.66 5.87
N TYR A 61 12.08 -11.84 4.60
CA TYR A 61 13.03 -12.26 3.58
C TYR A 61 12.59 -11.74 2.21
N THR A 62 13.55 -11.31 1.43
CA THR A 62 13.36 -10.96 0.02
C THR A 62 14.54 -11.55 -0.76
N LEU A 63 14.25 -12.17 -1.89
CA LEU A 63 15.30 -12.69 -2.77
C LEU A 63 16.27 -11.54 -3.09
N PRO A 64 17.59 -11.70 -2.88
CA PRO A 64 18.55 -10.60 -3.05
C PRO A 64 18.49 -9.90 -4.40
N GLU A 65 18.33 -10.63 -5.48
CA GLU A 65 18.25 -10.06 -6.83
C GLU A 65 17.00 -9.20 -6.98
N TYR A 66 15.89 -9.60 -6.37
CA TYR A 66 14.66 -8.82 -6.40
C TYR A 66 14.79 -7.55 -5.56
N ASP A 67 15.39 -7.68 -4.38
CA ASP A 67 15.65 -6.53 -3.51
C ASP A 67 16.54 -5.49 -4.21
N ASP A 68 17.58 -5.92 -4.88
CA ASP A 68 18.44 -5.06 -5.67
C ASP A 68 17.67 -4.36 -6.78
N TRP A 69 16.79 -5.08 -7.45
CA TRP A 69 15.96 -4.52 -8.52
C TRP A 69 15.02 -3.43 -7.97
N VAL A 70 14.36 -3.71 -6.84
CA VAL A 70 13.47 -2.73 -6.20
C VAL A 70 14.24 -1.46 -5.82
N ASN A 71 15.41 -1.61 -5.20
CA ASN A 71 16.24 -0.47 -4.81
C ASN A 71 16.69 0.34 -6.02
N LYS A 72 17.07 -0.33 -7.10
CA LYS A 72 17.55 0.31 -8.32
C LYS A 72 16.43 1.06 -9.06
N GLU A 73 15.24 0.47 -9.13
CA GLU A 73 14.14 1.02 -9.91
C GLU A 73 13.27 2.00 -9.10
N THR A 74 13.46 2.08 -7.80
CA THR A 74 12.77 3.06 -6.96
C THR A 74 13.53 4.38 -6.98
N ILE A 75 12.86 5.39 -7.43
CA ILE A 75 13.43 6.74 -7.57
C ILE A 75 12.96 7.60 -6.41
#